data_cbf20e6fc655be8c1181a0ee12ed8d58
#
_entry.id   cbf20e6fc655be8c1181a0ee12ed8d58
#
_cell.length_a   1.000
_cell.length_b   1.000
_cell.length_c   1.000
_cell.angle_alpha   90.00
_cell.angle_beta   90.00
_cell.angle_gamma   90.00
#
_symmetry.space_group_name_H-M   'P 1'
#
loop_
_entity.id
_entity.type
_entity.pdbx_description
1 polymer ?
#
loop_
_entity_poly.entity_id
_entity_poly.type
_entity_poly.pdbx_seq_one_letter_code
_entity_poly.pdbx_strand_id
1 'polypeptide(L)' 'MKIHCCEDMAYHANFKCDIHEKPFECPDKLIIFDEKVKDYGLIIHDGGTSSIRIDFCPWCGTKL' A
#
# COMPACT_ATOMS: atom_id res chain seq x y z
N MET A 1 -3.96 0.77 -19.22
CA MET A 1 -4.32 -0.44 -18.47
C MET A 1 -4.12 -0.20 -16.99
N LYS A 2 -5.13 -0.49 -16.19
CA LYS A 2 -5.04 -0.31 -14.75
C LYS A 2 -4.42 -1.54 -14.11
N ILE A 3 -3.31 -1.35 -13.42
CA ILE A 3 -2.66 -2.41 -12.68
C ILE A 3 -3.40 -2.67 -11.37
N HIS A 4 -3.96 -1.60 -10.81
CA HIS A 4 -4.68 -1.65 -9.54
C HIS A 4 -6.17 -1.45 -9.76
N CYS A 5 -6.99 -1.80 -8.76
CA CYS A 5 -8.45 -1.80 -8.90
C CYS A 5 -9.09 -0.42 -9.06
N CYS A 6 -8.44 0.63 -8.58
CA CYS A 6 -8.95 1.99 -8.69
C CYS A 6 -7.79 2.99 -8.59
N GLU A 7 -8.09 4.25 -8.89
CA GLU A 7 -7.08 5.30 -8.86
C GLU A 7 -6.51 5.55 -7.47
N ASP A 8 -7.34 5.45 -6.44
CA ASP A 8 -6.87 5.63 -5.07
C ASP A 8 -5.88 4.56 -4.67
N MET A 9 -6.17 3.30 -5.01
CA MET A 9 -5.25 2.21 -4.75
C MET A 9 -3.94 2.41 -5.54
N ALA A 10 -4.04 2.79 -6.81
CA ALA A 10 -2.86 3.04 -7.63
C ALA A 10 -2.00 4.15 -7.04
N TYR A 11 -2.63 5.23 -6.59
CA TYR A 11 -1.92 6.35 -5.97
C TYR A 11 -1.15 5.88 -4.73
N HIS A 12 -1.83 5.19 -3.83
CA HIS A 12 -1.21 4.77 -2.57
C HIS A 12 -0.20 3.64 -2.73
N ALA A 13 -0.45 2.70 -3.64
CA ALA A 13 0.48 1.61 -3.89
C ALA A 13 1.77 2.11 -4.56
N ASN A 14 1.68 3.12 -5.40
CA ASN A 14 2.82 3.69 -6.10
C ASN A 14 3.44 4.88 -5.37
N PHE A 15 2.87 5.28 -4.25
CA PHE A 15 3.34 6.43 -3.49
C PHE A 15 4.79 6.25 -3.06
N LYS A 16 5.60 7.28 -3.35
CA LYS A 16 6.99 7.32 -2.93
C LYS A 16 7.26 8.64 -2.24
N CYS A 17 7.95 8.57 -1.12
CA CYS A 17 8.34 9.75 -0.36
C CYS A 17 9.82 10.04 -0.60
N ASP A 18 10.13 11.24 -1.04
CA ASP A 18 11.52 11.64 -1.32
C ASP A 18 12.36 11.78 -0.05
N ILE A 19 11.70 11.96 1.09
CA ILE A 19 12.36 12.16 2.38
C ILE A 19 12.67 10.84 3.07
N HIS A 20 11.81 9.83 2.89
CA HIS A 20 11.94 8.54 3.56
C HIS A 20 12.21 7.44 2.54
N GLU A 21 13.32 6.71 2.71
CA GLU A 21 13.67 5.60 1.82
C GLU A 21 12.81 4.38 2.07
N LYS A 22 12.43 4.16 3.32
CA LYS A 22 11.64 3.00 3.72
C LYS A 22 10.17 3.35 3.83
N PRO A 23 9.27 2.56 3.23
CA PRO A 23 7.84 2.85 3.28
C PRO A 23 7.27 2.87 4.70
N PHE A 24 7.82 2.07 5.60
CA PHE A 24 7.35 2.00 6.98
C PHE A 24 7.70 3.25 7.80
N GLU A 25 8.66 4.03 7.37
CA GLU A 25 9.06 5.25 8.04
C GLU A 25 8.26 6.46 7.60
N CYS A 26 7.62 6.37 6.45
CA CYS A 26 6.83 7.48 5.91
C CYS A 26 5.39 7.40 6.43
N PRO A 27 4.94 8.39 7.23
CA PRO A 27 3.59 8.37 7.78
C PRO A 27 2.50 8.51 6.72
N ASP A 28 2.85 9.00 5.54
CA ASP A 28 1.89 9.16 4.45
C ASP A 28 1.75 7.91 3.60
N LYS A 29 2.67 6.95 3.72
CA LYS A 29 2.59 5.69 3.00
C LYS A 29 1.66 4.74 3.72
N LEU A 30 0.55 4.41 3.09
CA LEU A 30 -0.48 3.56 3.70
C LEU A 30 -0.47 2.13 3.16
N ILE A 31 -0.12 1.96 1.90
CA ILE A 31 -0.21 0.67 1.22
C ILE A 31 1.15 0.23 0.72
N ILE A 32 1.48 -1.04 0.92
CA ILE A 32 2.63 -1.67 0.27
C ILE A 32 2.11 -2.75 -0.68
N PHE A 33 2.74 -2.86 -1.83
CA PHE A 33 2.38 -3.84 -2.84
C PHE A 33 3.60 -4.68 -3.18
N ASP A 34 3.48 -5.99 -3.02
CA ASP A 34 4.52 -6.93 -3.39
C ASP A 34 4.23 -7.45 -4.79
N GLU A 35 5.05 -7.04 -5.76
CA GLU A 35 4.87 -7.41 -7.16
C GLU A 35 5.09 -8.89 -7.42
N LYS A 36 5.92 -9.54 -6.61
CA LYS A 36 6.26 -10.96 -6.80
C LYS A 36 5.07 -11.86 -6.57
N VAL A 37 4.31 -11.58 -5.51
CA VAL A 37 3.15 -12.37 -5.12
C VAL A 37 1.84 -11.63 -5.36
N LYS A 38 1.92 -10.37 -5.75
CA LYS A 38 0.78 -9.48 -6.00
C LYS A 38 -0.14 -9.34 -4.81
N ASP A 39 0.47 -9.24 -3.63
CA ASP A 39 -0.24 -9.01 -2.38
C ASP A 39 -0.19 -7.56 -1.98
N TYR A 40 -1.28 -7.09 -1.39
CA TYR A 40 -1.36 -5.74 -0.84
C TYR A 40 -1.34 -5.81 0.68
N GLY A 41 -0.69 -4.84 1.29
CA GLY A 41 -0.63 -4.72 2.74
C GLY A 41 -0.95 -3.31 3.19
N LEU A 42 -1.62 -3.21 4.34
CA LEU A 42 -1.87 -1.95 5.00
C LEU A 42 -0.79 -1.75 6.06
N ILE A 43 -0.07 -0.64 5.98
CA ILE A 43 1.01 -0.35 6.91
C ILE A 43 0.44 0.09 8.25
N ILE A 44 0.93 -0.53 9.31
CA ILE A 44 0.59 -0.14 10.67
C ILE A 44 1.73 0.73 11.22
N HIS A 45 1.44 2.00 11.46
CA HIS A 45 2.45 2.95 11.92
C HIS A 45 2.59 2.89 13.45
N ASP A 46 3.21 1.82 13.91
CA ASP A 46 3.44 1.58 15.35
C ASP A 46 4.89 1.76 15.77
N GLY A 47 5.70 2.35 14.89
CA GLY A 47 7.11 2.54 15.14
C GLY A 47 7.99 1.42 14.61
N GLY A 48 7.39 0.38 14.03
CA GLY A 48 8.11 -0.75 13.46
C GLY A 48 7.79 -0.96 12.00
N THR A 49 7.91 -2.21 11.55
CA THR A 49 7.68 -2.60 10.16
C THR A 49 6.44 -3.48 10.03
N SER A 50 5.44 -3.22 10.85
CA SER A 50 4.21 -4.02 10.88
C SER A 50 3.29 -3.66 9.72
N SER A 51 2.66 -4.68 9.14
CA SER A 51 1.64 -4.48 8.11
C SER A 51 0.62 -5.62 8.19
N ILE A 52 -0.56 -5.35 7.65
CA ILE A 52 -1.65 -6.33 7.60
C ILE A 52 -1.97 -6.58 6.14
N ARG A 53 -1.98 -7.85 5.73
CA ARG A 53 -2.42 -8.20 4.38
C ARG A 53 -3.91 -7.88 4.24
N ILE A 54 -4.26 -7.23 3.13
CA ILE A 54 -5.65 -6.90 2.84
C ILE A 54 -6.11 -7.65 1.60
N ASP A 55 -7.35 -8.14 1.64
CA ASP A 55 -7.95 -8.88 0.53
C ASP A 55 -8.92 -8.03 -0.29
N PHE A 56 -9.29 -6.87 0.22
CA PHE A 56 -10.23 -5.96 -0.43
C PHE A 56 -9.67 -4.55 -0.41
N CYS A 57 -9.96 -3.81 -1.48
CA CYS A 57 -9.56 -2.41 -1.57
C CYS A 57 -10.34 -1.57 -0.54
N PRO A 58 -9.66 -0.80 0.32
CA PRO A 58 -10.34 0.03 1.32
C PRO A 58 -11.10 1.21 0.71
N TRP A 59 -10.86 1.53 -0.55
CA TRP A 59 -11.52 2.68 -1.20
C TRP A 59 -12.68 2.26 -2.07
N CYS A 60 -12.53 1.23 -2.88
CA CYS A 60 -13.59 0.81 -3.81
C CYS A 60 -14.23 -0.53 -3.44
N GLY A 61 -13.66 -1.27 -2.50
CA GLY A 61 -14.23 -2.54 -2.05
C GLY A 61 -13.98 -3.74 -2.95
N THR A 62 -13.24 -3.55 -4.04
CA THR A 62 -12.94 -4.63 -4.97
C THR A 62 -11.99 -5.64 -4.33
N LYS A 63 -12.23 -6.92 -4.58
CA LYS A 63 -11.35 -7.97 -4.11
C LYS A 63 -9.99 -7.87 -4.81
N LEU A 64 -8.95 -7.91 -4.01
CA LEU A 64 -7.58 -7.78 -4.48
C LEU A 64 -6.96 -9.12 -4.88
#